data_6b5e26105d11034abb55ffcc700d4def
#
_entry.id   6b5e26105d11034abb55ffcc700d4def
#
_cell.length_a   1.000
_cell.length_b   1.000
_cell.length_c   1.000
_cell.angle_alpha   90.00
_cell.angle_beta   90.00
_cell.angle_gamma   90.00
#
_symmetry.space_group_name_H-M   'P 1'
#
loop_
_entity.id
_entity.type
_entity.pdbx_description
1 polymer ?
#
loop_
_entity_poly.entity_id
_entity_poly.type
_entity_poly.pdbx_seq_one_letter_code
_entity_poly.pdbx_strand_id
1 'polypeptide(L)'
;AARRANAEEGRQRAARDVLKSRRREAEAALAQRQAELQEAAAARELARHALDDTEIRAPFAGRVGQRKVRLRQYVTPGLPLLAVVPLEQAYVVANYKETQLERIRPGQPVELEVDTFGRRWRGRVDSVAPASGAVFALLPPDNATGNFTKIVQRFPVRIRLDADAAERGRLLPGMSVIATVDTREPDGASADER
;
A
#
# COMPACT_ATOMS: atom_id res chain seq x y z
N ALA A 1 30.03 72.74 33.96
CA ALA A 1 29.81 71.28 34.23
C ALA A 1 28.69 70.74 33.39
N ALA A 2 27.48 71.27 33.32
CA ALA A 2 26.31 70.76 32.62
C ALA A 2 26.54 70.52 31.06
N ARG A 3 27.19 71.53 30.39
CA ARG A 3 27.49 71.39 28.92
C ARG A 3 28.43 70.22 28.58
N ARG A 4 29.36 69.86 29.48
CA ARG A 4 30.27 68.74 29.28
C ARG A 4 29.55 67.41 29.47
N ALA A 5 28.65 67.30 30.47
CA ALA A 5 27.82 66.12 30.70
C ALA A 5 26.87 65.83 29.50
N ASN A 6 26.17 66.86 28.98
CA ASN A 6 25.33 66.73 27.79
C ASN A 6 26.11 66.30 26.52
N ALA A 7 27.35 66.78 26.35
CA ALA A 7 28.19 66.35 25.21
C ALA A 7 28.64 64.90 25.38
N GLU A 8 28.87 64.44 26.59
CA GLU A 8 29.28 63.06 26.86
C GLU A 8 28.14 62.08 26.68
N GLU A 9 26.92 62.44 27.13
CA GLU A 9 25.70 61.66 26.85
C GLU A 9 25.41 61.56 25.33
N GLY A 10 25.58 62.68 24.59
CA GLY A 10 25.42 62.69 23.15
C GLY A 10 26.39 61.70 22.43
N ARG A 11 27.67 61.68 22.85
CA ARG A 11 28.65 60.72 22.34
C ARG A 11 28.28 59.26 22.67
N GLN A 12 27.81 59.00 23.89
CA GLN A 12 27.40 57.68 24.29
C GLN A 12 26.17 57.17 23.50
N ARG A 13 25.18 58.07 23.26
CA ARG A 13 24.01 57.77 22.42
C ARG A 13 24.45 57.44 20.99
N ALA A 14 25.30 58.28 20.36
CA ALA A 14 25.79 58.01 19.02
C ALA A 14 26.58 56.69 18.93
N ALA A 15 27.43 56.37 19.91
CA ALA A 15 28.15 55.12 19.96
C ALA A 15 27.19 53.88 20.08
N ARG A 16 26.14 54.01 20.89
CA ARG A 16 25.11 52.94 20.99
C ARG A 16 24.33 52.75 19.69
N ASP A 17 24.01 53.82 18.99
CA ASP A 17 23.28 53.77 17.73
C ASP A 17 24.14 53.11 16.61
N VAL A 18 25.44 53.43 16.58
CA VAL A 18 26.39 52.73 15.69
C VAL A 18 26.50 51.26 15.99
N LEU A 19 26.55 50.86 17.25
CA LEU A 19 26.57 49.45 17.65
C LEU A 19 25.25 48.71 17.29
N LYS A 20 24.11 49.41 17.46
CA LYS A 20 22.80 48.84 17.05
C LYS A 20 22.71 48.63 15.54
N SER A 21 23.22 49.59 14.72
CA SER A 21 23.21 49.41 13.25
C SER A 21 24.13 48.27 12.81
N ARG A 22 25.33 48.19 13.37
CA ARG A 22 26.23 47.05 13.08
C ARG A 22 25.65 45.71 13.48
N ARG A 23 24.95 45.63 14.61
CA ARG A 23 24.27 44.42 15.03
C ARG A 23 23.15 44.01 14.04
N ARG A 24 22.33 44.98 13.60
CA ARG A 24 21.30 44.71 12.57
C ARG A 24 21.88 44.25 11.24
N GLU A 25 22.98 44.85 10.81
CA GLU A 25 23.69 44.45 9.60
C GLU A 25 24.20 43.01 9.74
N ALA A 26 24.81 42.68 10.89
CA ALA A 26 25.29 41.31 11.14
C ALA A 26 24.15 40.29 11.21
N GLU A 27 23.02 40.65 11.86
CA GLU A 27 21.80 39.81 11.93
C GLU A 27 21.23 39.59 10.53
N ALA A 28 21.17 40.63 9.68
CA ALA A 28 20.70 40.51 8.32
C ALA A 28 21.64 39.64 7.45
N ALA A 29 22.96 39.81 7.59
CA ALA A 29 23.93 38.99 6.90
C ALA A 29 23.83 37.50 7.33
N LEU A 30 23.63 37.27 8.62
CA LEU A 30 23.44 35.90 9.14
C LEU A 30 22.14 35.27 8.59
N ALA A 31 21.03 36.00 8.56
CA ALA A 31 19.78 35.55 8.00
C ALA A 31 19.93 35.24 6.49
N GLN A 32 20.65 36.08 5.75
CA GLN A 32 20.94 35.84 4.33
C GLN A 32 21.73 34.53 4.15
N ARG A 33 22.80 34.31 4.94
CA ARG A 33 23.59 33.08 4.86
C ARG A 33 22.78 31.83 5.25
N GLN A 34 21.88 31.95 6.17
CA GLN A 34 20.97 30.86 6.53
C GLN A 34 20.01 30.52 5.39
N ALA A 35 19.47 31.55 4.70
CA ALA A 35 18.61 31.34 3.53
C ALA A 35 19.40 30.69 2.36
N GLU A 36 20.62 31.13 2.09
CA GLU A 36 21.50 30.51 1.10
C GLU A 36 21.80 29.04 1.41
N LEU A 37 22.03 28.70 2.67
CA LEU A 37 22.22 27.32 3.11
C LEU A 37 20.97 26.47 2.91
N GLN A 38 19.79 27.02 3.22
CA GLN A 38 18.52 26.30 3.02
C GLN A 38 18.25 26.06 1.52
N GLU A 39 18.52 27.05 0.67
CA GLU A 39 18.40 26.92 -0.78
C GLU A 39 19.34 25.84 -1.33
N ALA A 40 20.61 25.88 -0.92
CA ALA A 40 21.58 24.87 -1.34
C ALA A 40 21.22 23.46 -0.84
N ALA A 41 20.68 23.34 0.37
CA ALA A 41 20.21 22.08 0.91
C ALA A 41 18.99 21.53 0.11
N ALA A 42 18.04 22.40 -0.22
CA ALA A 42 16.89 22.03 -1.06
C ALA A 42 17.31 21.61 -2.47
N ALA A 43 18.22 22.34 -3.09
CA ALA A 43 18.77 21.98 -4.40
C ALA A 43 19.48 20.62 -4.37
N ARG A 44 20.24 20.32 -3.31
CA ARG A 44 20.88 19.02 -3.13
C ARG A 44 19.87 17.89 -2.99
N GLU A 45 18.79 18.09 -2.23
CA GLU A 45 17.74 17.07 -2.07
C GLU A 45 17.02 16.82 -3.41
N LEU A 46 16.71 17.84 -4.18
CA LEU A 46 16.13 17.68 -5.52
C LEU A 46 17.06 16.88 -6.44
N ALA A 47 18.35 17.19 -6.45
CA ALA A 47 19.33 16.45 -7.25
C ALA A 47 19.46 14.99 -6.80
N ARG A 48 19.36 14.73 -5.50
CA ARG A 48 19.36 13.38 -4.94
C ARG A 48 18.12 12.58 -5.36
N HIS A 49 16.94 13.16 -5.27
CA HIS A 49 15.72 12.52 -5.76
C HIS A 49 15.80 12.20 -7.26
N ALA A 50 16.33 13.14 -8.06
CA ALA A 50 16.52 12.89 -9.47
C ALA A 50 17.51 11.74 -9.76
N LEU A 51 18.53 11.57 -8.91
CA LEU A 51 19.45 10.43 -9.00
C LEU A 51 18.77 9.14 -8.56
N ASP A 52 18.04 9.14 -7.45
CA ASP A 52 17.31 7.98 -6.94
C ASP A 52 16.27 7.48 -7.95
N ASP A 53 15.61 8.39 -8.68
CA ASP A 53 14.64 8.08 -9.74
C ASP A 53 15.28 7.39 -10.96
N THR A 54 16.60 7.45 -11.11
CA THR A 54 17.29 6.73 -12.20
C THR A 54 17.37 5.23 -11.96
N GLU A 55 17.17 4.77 -10.72
CA GLU A 55 17.18 3.36 -10.35
C GLU A 55 15.80 2.89 -9.86
N ILE A 56 15.08 2.20 -10.75
CA ILE A 56 13.74 1.68 -10.43
C ILE A 56 13.88 0.32 -9.74
N ARG A 57 13.55 0.27 -8.46
CA ARG A 57 13.62 -0.92 -7.62
C ARG A 57 12.24 -1.53 -7.38
N ALA A 58 12.20 -2.88 -7.28
CA ALA A 58 10.99 -3.57 -6.87
C ALA A 58 10.67 -3.27 -5.40
N PRO A 59 9.42 -2.86 -5.06
CA PRO A 59 9.03 -2.53 -3.68
C PRO A 59 8.91 -3.77 -2.78
N PHE A 60 8.81 -4.96 -3.36
CA PHE A 60 8.70 -6.23 -2.65
C PHE A 60 9.34 -7.36 -3.45
N ALA A 61 9.64 -8.48 -2.78
CA ALA A 61 10.12 -9.69 -3.42
C ALA A 61 9.01 -10.36 -4.23
N GLY A 62 9.30 -10.79 -5.46
CA GLY A 62 8.32 -11.41 -6.33
C GLY A 62 8.93 -11.92 -7.63
N ARG A 63 8.09 -12.51 -8.46
CA ARG A 63 8.47 -12.95 -9.81
C ARG A 63 8.08 -11.90 -10.83
N VAL A 64 9.00 -11.57 -11.74
CA VAL A 64 8.71 -10.67 -12.86
C VAL A 64 7.71 -11.35 -13.79
N GLY A 65 6.58 -10.69 -13.99
CA GLY A 65 5.53 -11.09 -14.93
C GLY A 65 5.78 -10.51 -16.33
N GLN A 66 4.84 -9.66 -16.77
CA GLN A 66 4.96 -9.02 -18.08
C GLN A 66 6.05 -7.95 -18.09
N ARG A 67 7.11 -8.17 -18.83
CA ARG A 67 8.11 -7.14 -19.12
C ARG A 67 7.77 -6.45 -20.45
N LYS A 68 7.42 -5.18 -20.39
CA LYS A 68 7.06 -4.35 -21.56
C LYS A 68 8.22 -3.48 -22.04
N VAL A 69 9.24 -3.30 -21.21
CA VAL A 69 10.40 -2.44 -21.49
C VAL A 69 11.54 -3.22 -22.14
N ARG A 70 12.26 -2.56 -23.04
CA ARG A 70 13.47 -3.07 -23.70
C ARG A 70 14.65 -2.16 -23.41
N LEU A 71 15.86 -2.71 -23.53
CA LEU A 71 17.08 -1.95 -23.40
C LEU A 71 17.11 -0.80 -24.42
N ARG A 72 17.52 0.37 -24.02
CA ARG A 72 17.59 1.61 -24.83
C ARG A 72 16.22 2.16 -25.26
N GLN A 73 15.15 1.68 -24.68
CA GLN A 73 13.83 2.24 -24.93
C GLN A 73 13.69 3.56 -24.15
N TYR A 74 13.17 4.58 -24.81
CA TYR A 74 12.76 5.81 -24.13
C TYR A 74 11.51 5.53 -23.28
N VAL A 75 11.54 5.97 -22.04
CA VAL A 75 10.45 5.80 -21.08
C VAL A 75 10.00 7.17 -20.57
N THR A 76 8.71 7.29 -20.31
CA THR A 76 8.09 8.49 -19.74
C THR A 76 7.44 8.14 -18.40
N PRO A 77 7.31 9.09 -17.48
CA PRO A 77 6.56 8.89 -16.24
C PRO A 77 5.15 8.34 -16.53
N GLY A 78 4.72 7.34 -15.75
CA GLY A 78 3.43 6.67 -15.94
C GLY A 78 3.42 5.50 -16.92
N LEU A 79 4.51 5.26 -17.66
CA LEU A 79 4.59 4.09 -18.54
C LEU A 79 4.83 2.81 -17.71
N PRO A 80 3.96 1.77 -17.80
CA PRO A 80 4.19 0.51 -17.12
C PRO A 80 5.36 -0.25 -17.75
N LEU A 81 6.41 -0.49 -16.98
CA LEU A 81 7.65 -1.15 -17.45
C LEU A 81 7.57 -2.66 -17.30
N LEU A 82 7.17 -3.14 -16.15
CA LEU A 82 7.02 -4.55 -15.81
C LEU A 82 6.03 -4.74 -14.66
N ALA A 83 5.56 -5.96 -14.48
CA ALA A 83 4.75 -6.35 -13.33
C ALA A 83 5.57 -7.29 -12.43
N VAL A 84 5.54 -7.04 -11.11
CA VAL A 84 6.10 -7.95 -10.10
C VAL A 84 4.94 -8.62 -9.36
N VAL A 85 4.96 -9.95 -9.32
CA VAL A 85 3.91 -10.76 -8.70
C VAL A 85 4.44 -11.38 -7.41
N PRO A 86 3.90 -11.05 -6.22
CA PRO A 86 4.31 -11.64 -4.94
C PRO A 86 3.67 -13.03 -4.76
N LEU A 87 4.28 -14.07 -5.30
CA LEU A 87 3.73 -15.43 -5.28
C LEU A 87 3.57 -15.99 -3.86
N GLU A 88 4.42 -15.57 -2.92
CA GLU A 88 4.35 -16.01 -1.52
C GLU A 88 3.08 -15.52 -0.79
N GLN A 89 2.46 -14.47 -1.29
CA GLN A 89 1.22 -13.90 -0.76
C GLN A 89 -0.02 -14.38 -1.53
N ALA A 90 0.11 -15.43 -2.34
CA ALA A 90 -1.00 -16.00 -3.09
C ALA A 90 -2.12 -16.47 -2.14
N TYR A 91 -3.34 -16.19 -2.53
CA TYR A 91 -4.55 -16.62 -1.85
C TYR A 91 -5.56 -17.14 -2.88
N VAL A 92 -6.53 -17.93 -2.43
CA VAL A 92 -7.61 -18.42 -3.27
C VAL A 92 -8.87 -17.61 -3.01
N VAL A 93 -9.58 -17.28 -4.09
CA VAL A 93 -10.92 -16.69 -4.02
C VAL A 93 -11.90 -17.73 -4.54
N ALA A 94 -12.73 -18.27 -3.66
CA ALA A 94 -13.76 -19.22 -4.00
C ALA A 94 -15.15 -18.55 -3.96
N ASN A 95 -15.93 -18.73 -5.02
CA ASN A 95 -17.26 -18.11 -5.14
C ASN A 95 -18.34 -19.08 -4.72
N TYR A 96 -18.86 -18.93 -3.50
CA TYR A 96 -19.94 -19.74 -2.94
C TYR A 96 -21.31 -19.12 -3.21
N LYS A 97 -22.33 -19.99 -3.33
CA LYS A 97 -23.72 -19.54 -3.44
C LYS A 97 -24.17 -18.93 -2.10
N GLU A 98 -25.08 -17.96 -2.15
CA GLU A 98 -25.69 -17.34 -0.96
C GLU A 98 -26.19 -18.39 0.06
N THR A 99 -26.83 -19.45 -0.42
CA THR A 99 -27.36 -20.55 0.41
C THR A 99 -26.29 -21.38 1.12
N GLN A 100 -25.02 -21.28 0.70
CA GLN A 100 -23.90 -22.01 1.31
C GLN A 100 -23.18 -21.17 2.38
N LEU A 101 -23.36 -19.84 2.36
CA LEU A 101 -22.68 -18.93 3.27
C LEU A 101 -23.11 -19.07 4.73
N GLU A 102 -24.32 -19.54 4.99
CA GLU A 102 -24.86 -19.65 6.34
C GLU A 102 -23.92 -20.42 7.28
N ARG A 103 -23.21 -21.42 6.75
CA ARG A 103 -22.32 -22.30 7.51
C ARG A 103 -20.83 -21.95 7.39
N ILE A 104 -20.47 -20.98 6.53
CA ILE A 104 -19.07 -20.61 6.32
C ILE A 104 -18.67 -19.52 7.32
N ARG A 105 -17.61 -19.80 8.08
CA ARG A 105 -17.06 -18.89 9.09
C ARG A 105 -15.55 -18.71 8.88
N PRO A 106 -14.98 -17.56 9.19
CA PRO A 106 -13.52 -17.36 9.23
C PRO A 106 -12.86 -18.39 10.16
N GLY A 107 -11.68 -18.88 9.75
CA GLY A 107 -10.90 -19.87 10.48
C GLY A 107 -11.20 -21.33 10.14
N GLN A 108 -12.32 -21.64 9.48
CA GLN A 108 -12.65 -23.01 9.09
C GLN A 108 -11.62 -23.60 8.14
N PRO A 109 -11.29 -24.91 8.27
CA PRO A 109 -10.37 -25.60 7.39
C PRO A 109 -10.98 -25.78 5.99
N VAL A 110 -10.12 -25.64 4.98
CA VAL A 110 -10.50 -25.78 3.57
C VAL A 110 -9.54 -26.74 2.88
N GLU A 111 -10.09 -27.67 2.14
CA GLU A 111 -9.36 -28.52 1.21
C GLU A 111 -9.39 -27.85 -0.18
N LEU A 112 -8.23 -27.71 -0.77
CA LEU A 112 -8.03 -27.05 -2.07
C LEU A 112 -7.45 -28.07 -3.04
N GLU A 113 -8.16 -28.37 -4.11
CA GLU A 113 -7.69 -29.20 -5.21
C GLU A 113 -7.35 -28.30 -6.40
N VAL A 114 -6.09 -28.32 -6.79
CA VAL A 114 -5.57 -27.53 -7.93
C VAL A 114 -5.49 -28.43 -9.14
N ASP A 115 -6.25 -28.12 -10.18
CA ASP A 115 -6.37 -28.95 -11.38
C ASP A 115 -5.03 -29.26 -12.03
N THR A 116 -4.10 -28.28 -12.03
CA THR A 116 -2.79 -28.42 -12.67
C THR A 116 -1.89 -29.47 -12.03
N PHE A 117 -2.02 -29.70 -10.71
CA PHE A 117 -1.07 -30.54 -9.97
C PHE A 117 -1.67 -31.86 -9.49
N GLY A 118 -3.00 -32.03 -9.52
CA GLY A 118 -3.70 -33.19 -8.97
C GLY A 118 -3.42 -33.43 -7.47
N ARG A 119 -2.94 -32.41 -6.77
CA ARG A 119 -2.61 -32.47 -5.34
C ARG A 119 -3.61 -31.65 -4.53
N ARG A 120 -3.86 -32.11 -3.33
CA ARG A 120 -4.68 -31.42 -2.36
C ARG A 120 -3.83 -30.55 -1.46
N TRP A 121 -4.25 -29.33 -1.28
CA TRP A 121 -3.65 -28.32 -0.44
C TRP A 121 -4.58 -28.01 0.71
N ARG A 122 -4.04 -27.59 1.81
CA ARG A 122 -4.84 -27.14 2.95
C ARG A 122 -4.80 -25.63 3.06
N GLY A 123 -5.92 -25.07 3.48
CA GLY A 123 -6.04 -23.63 3.74
C GLY A 123 -7.09 -23.38 4.79
N ARG A 124 -7.28 -22.12 5.11
CA ARG A 124 -8.31 -21.66 6.05
C ARG A 124 -9.09 -20.51 5.44
N VAL A 125 -10.38 -20.48 5.77
CA VAL A 125 -11.19 -19.30 5.45
C VAL A 125 -10.60 -18.09 6.16
N ASP A 126 -10.19 -17.10 5.39
CA ASP A 126 -9.66 -15.83 5.88
C ASP A 126 -10.79 -14.82 6.11
N SER A 127 -11.59 -14.61 5.09
CA SER A 127 -12.72 -13.67 5.15
C SER A 127 -13.80 -14.00 4.13
N VAL A 128 -15.01 -13.56 4.43
CA VAL A 128 -16.15 -13.59 3.51
C VAL A 128 -16.42 -12.16 3.05
N ALA A 129 -16.60 -11.94 1.75
CA ALA A 129 -16.88 -10.61 1.24
C ALA A 129 -18.24 -10.10 1.78
N PRO A 130 -18.33 -8.80 2.12
CA PRO A 130 -19.55 -8.21 2.69
C PRO A 130 -20.69 -8.05 1.66
N ALA A 131 -20.39 -8.22 0.35
CA ALA A 131 -21.37 -8.13 -0.71
C ALA A 131 -21.09 -9.15 -1.83
N SER A 132 -22.12 -9.44 -2.64
CA SER A 132 -21.98 -10.33 -3.80
C SER A 132 -21.10 -9.74 -4.88
N GLY A 133 -20.51 -10.59 -5.70
CA GLY A 133 -19.69 -10.15 -6.85
C GLY A 133 -20.45 -9.25 -7.84
N ALA A 134 -21.76 -9.37 -7.91
CA ALA A 134 -22.59 -8.55 -8.77
C ALA A 134 -22.68 -7.08 -8.32
N VAL A 135 -22.62 -6.83 -7.00
CA VAL A 135 -22.63 -5.45 -6.45
C VAL A 135 -21.35 -4.69 -6.79
N PHE A 136 -20.21 -5.37 -6.88
CA PHE A 136 -18.93 -4.78 -7.21
C PHE A 136 -18.59 -4.83 -8.72
N ALA A 137 -19.51 -5.37 -9.54
CA ALA A 137 -19.29 -5.41 -10.96
C ALA A 137 -19.46 -4.01 -11.58
N LEU A 138 -18.60 -3.67 -12.52
CA LEU A 138 -18.65 -2.39 -13.25
C LEU A 138 -19.97 -2.23 -14.04
N LEU A 139 -20.53 -3.35 -14.48
CA LEU A 139 -21.84 -3.46 -15.15
C LEU A 139 -22.64 -4.49 -14.37
N PRO A 140 -23.49 -4.07 -13.42
CA PRO A 140 -24.41 -4.99 -12.75
C PRO A 140 -25.33 -5.65 -13.77
N PRO A 141 -25.68 -6.94 -13.62
CA PRO A 141 -26.64 -7.57 -14.50
C PRO A 141 -28.01 -6.90 -14.30
N ASP A 142 -28.46 -6.17 -15.30
CA ASP A 142 -29.77 -5.52 -15.31
C ASP A 142 -30.77 -6.43 -16.04
N ASN A 143 -31.87 -6.74 -15.37
CA ASN A 143 -32.97 -7.51 -15.97
C ASN A 143 -33.87 -6.56 -16.75
N ALA A 144 -33.47 -6.21 -17.98
CA ALA A 144 -34.18 -5.30 -18.86
C ALA A 144 -35.60 -5.77 -19.30
N THR A 145 -35.98 -7.02 -18.97
CA THR A 145 -37.24 -7.64 -19.42
C THR A 145 -38.38 -7.58 -18.41
N GLY A 146 -38.22 -6.89 -17.26
CA GLY A 146 -39.33 -6.66 -16.30
C GLY A 146 -39.78 -7.90 -15.50
N ASN A 147 -39.28 -9.09 -15.80
CA ASN A 147 -39.57 -10.29 -15.05
C ASN A 147 -38.52 -10.47 -13.93
N PHE A 148 -38.94 -10.30 -12.68
CA PHE A 148 -38.10 -10.55 -11.51
C PHE A 148 -37.89 -12.05 -11.31
N THR A 149 -36.80 -12.59 -11.82
CA THR A 149 -36.33 -13.95 -11.49
C THR A 149 -35.32 -13.88 -10.36
N LYS A 150 -35.56 -14.61 -9.27
CA LYS A 150 -34.60 -14.75 -8.16
C LYS A 150 -33.38 -15.51 -8.66
N ILE A 151 -32.28 -14.79 -8.93
CA ILE A 151 -30.99 -15.38 -9.30
C ILE A 151 -30.16 -15.53 -8.04
N VAL A 152 -29.69 -16.77 -7.75
CA VAL A 152 -28.83 -17.04 -6.61
C VAL A 152 -27.49 -16.29 -6.80
N GLN A 153 -27.21 -15.39 -5.88
CA GLN A 153 -25.99 -14.61 -5.88
C GLN A 153 -24.78 -15.43 -5.43
N ARG A 154 -23.59 -15.05 -5.91
CA ARG A 154 -22.33 -15.65 -5.48
C ARG A 154 -21.51 -14.65 -4.68
N PHE A 155 -20.97 -15.11 -3.57
CA PHE A 155 -20.14 -14.33 -2.68
C PHE A 155 -18.71 -14.84 -2.70
N PRO A 156 -17.71 -13.97 -2.93
CA PRO A 156 -16.32 -14.36 -2.87
C PRO A 156 -15.89 -14.59 -1.43
N VAL A 157 -15.29 -15.74 -1.19
CA VAL A 157 -14.67 -16.13 0.08
C VAL A 157 -13.17 -16.20 -0.14
N ARG A 158 -12.42 -15.45 0.64
CA ARG A 158 -10.97 -15.46 0.61
C ARG A 158 -10.46 -16.60 1.48
N ILE A 159 -9.54 -17.39 0.93
CA ILE A 159 -8.96 -18.55 1.59
C ILE A 159 -7.44 -18.37 1.59
N ARG A 160 -6.84 -18.41 2.76
CA ARG A 160 -5.41 -18.39 2.97
C ARG A 160 -4.85 -19.81 2.92
N LEU A 161 -3.75 -20.01 2.23
CA LEU A 161 -3.05 -21.28 2.13
C LEU A 161 -2.20 -21.53 3.39
N ASP A 162 -2.28 -22.74 3.93
CA ASP A 162 -1.44 -23.22 5.04
C ASP A 162 -0.13 -23.85 4.53
N ALA A 163 0.26 -23.55 3.30
CA ALA A 163 1.46 -24.08 2.65
C ALA A 163 2.70 -23.24 2.97
N ASP A 164 3.88 -23.85 2.90
CA ASP A 164 5.16 -23.15 2.97
C ASP A 164 5.32 -22.17 1.80
N ALA A 165 6.19 -21.15 1.98
CA ALA A 165 6.45 -20.13 0.96
C ALA A 165 6.89 -20.74 -0.38
N ALA A 166 7.73 -21.79 -0.35
CA ALA A 166 8.20 -22.51 -1.54
C ALA A 166 7.05 -23.21 -2.27
N GLU A 167 6.11 -23.79 -1.55
CA GLU A 167 4.93 -24.43 -2.14
C GLU A 167 3.94 -23.39 -2.69
N ARG A 168 3.72 -22.28 -1.96
CA ARG A 168 2.91 -21.16 -2.45
C ARG A 168 3.47 -20.56 -3.73
N GLY A 169 4.79 -20.49 -3.85
CA GLY A 169 5.46 -20.00 -5.05
C GLY A 169 5.23 -20.85 -6.33
N ARG A 170 4.62 -22.03 -6.19
CA ARG A 170 4.22 -22.89 -7.34
C ARG A 170 2.81 -22.57 -7.81
N LEU A 171 1.97 -21.98 -6.97
CA LEU A 171 0.62 -21.56 -7.33
C LEU A 171 0.68 -20.22 -8.06
N LEU A 172 0.25 -20.21 -9.29
CA LEU A 172 0.25 -19.01 -10.11
C LEU A 172 -1.15 -18.36 -10.09
N PRO A 173 -1.23 -17.04 -9.98
CA PRO A 173 -2.50 -16.34 -10.14
C PRO A 173 -3.19 -16.70 -11.46
N GLY A 174 -4.50 -16.95 -11.40
CA GLY A 174 -5.29 -17.39 -12.56
C GLY A 174 -5.44 -18.91 -12.71
N MET A 175 -4.83 -19.71 -11.84
CA MET A 175 -5.09 -21.15 -11.80
C MET A 175 -6.50 -21.44 -11.29
N SER A 176 -7.14 -22.48 -11.83
CA SER A 176 -8.41 -23.00 -11.36
C SER A 176 -8.20 -23.89 -10.14
N VAL A 177 -9.06 -23.67 -9.13
CA VAL A 177 -9.01 -24.40 -7.86
C VAL A 177 -10.42 -24.77 -7.43
N ILE A 178 -10.60 -26.01 -7.00
CA ILE A 178 -11.81 -26.47 -6.32
C ILE A 178 -11.57 -26.35 -4.82
N ALA A 179 -12.41 -25.55 -4.13
CA ALA A 179 -12.30 -25.32 -2.71
C ALA A 179 -13.48 -25.98 -1.97
N THR A 180 -13.18 -26.87 -1.05
CA THR A 180 -14.16 -27.55 -0.20
C THR A 180 -13.95 -27.10 1.25
N VAL A 181 -14.89 -26.32 1.79
CA VAL A 181 -14.87 -25.87 3.20
C VAL A 181 -15.47 -26.94 4.07
N ASP A 182 -14.75 -27.37 5.11
CA ASP A 182 -15.30 -28.21 6.15
C ASP A 182 -16.08 -27.34 7.14
N THR A 183 -17.40 -27.47 7.09
CA THR A 183 -18.32 -26.69 7.93
C THR A 183 -18.77 -27.45 9.18
N ARG A 184 -18.19 -28.65 9.45
CA ARG A 184 -18.43 -29.34 10.71
C ARG A 184 -17.81 -28.53 11.85
N GLU A 185 -18.52 -28.32 12.92
CA GLU A 185 -17.94 -27.73 14.12
C GLU A 185 -16.77 -28.60 14.59
N PRO A 186 -15.63 -28.05 14.97
CA PRO A 186 -14.59 -28.83 15.59
C PRO A 186 -15.15 -29.37 16.91
N ASP A 187 -15.16 -30.71 17.04
CA ASP A 187 -15.50 -31.38 18.29
C ASP A 187 -14.64 -30.78 19.42
N GLY A 188 -15.18 -29.91 20.25
CA GLY A 188 -14.48 -29.38 21.41
C GLY A 188 -14.76 -27.93 21.82
N ALA A 189 -15.59 -27.17 21.12
CA ALA A 189 -15.99 -25.84 21.60
C ALA A 189 -17.41 -25.87 22.19
N SER A 190 -17.66 -26.81 23.13
CA SER A 190 -18.86 -26.77 23.96
C SER A 190 -18.55 -25.99 25.23
N ALA A 191 -19.24 -24.84 25.36
CA ALA A 191 -19.78 -24.29 26.61
C ALA A 191 -18.75 -24.03 27.74
N ASP A 192 -18.26 -22.81 27.82
CA ASP A 192 -18.25 -22.15 29.13
C ASP A 192 -18.40 -20.63 28.94
N GLU A 193 -19.64 -20.17 28.92
CA GLU A 193 -20.05 -18.84 29.33
C GLU A 193 -21.55 -18.87 29.66
N ARG A 194 -21.78 -19.03 30.94
CA ARG A 194 -23.01 -18.55 31.61
C ARG A 194 -22.65 -17.39 32.50
#